data_7e201ce5a6433ab691895b9ff5d0ed38
#
_entry.id   7e201ce5a6433ab691895b9ff5d0ed38
#
_cell.length_a   1.000
_cell.length_b   1.000
_cell.length_c   1.000
_cell.angle_alpha   90.00
_cell.angle_beta   90.00
_cell.angle_gamma   90.00
#
_symmetry.space_group_name_H-M   'P 1'
#
loop_
_entity.id
_entity.type
_entity.pdbx_description
1 polymer ?
#
loop_
_entity_poly.entity_id
_entity_poly.type
_entity_poly.pdbx_seq_one_letter_code
_entity_poly.pdbx_strand_id
1 'polypeptide(L)'
;MKKLTLIFAAIFISFGNISAKDYILEQQGKRTLVKEHIYSNTDNLKVFKLEGTFKDNAGNFGEVNSIVNVITINNVVEKLEASNELIYNDNVKAYNTAKRANNELKQGVGKWYFTHASKSINAIINSECIYSIRYYKDNFLTLGKCEIPDKAFEQIKNI
;
A
#
# COMPACT_ATOMS: atom_id res chain seq x y z
N MET A 1 19.10 -65.81 6.16
CA MET A 1 18.88 -64.53 6.94
C MET A 1 19.31 -63.39 6.04
N LYS A 2 18.36 -62.68 5.42
CA LYS A 2 18.62 -61.53 4.51
C LYS A 2 18.59 -60.25 5.35
N LYS A 3 19.73 -59.52 5.40
CA LYS A 3 19.83 -58.22 6.08
C LYS A 3 19.19 -57.16 5.17
N LEU A 4 18.08 -56.56 5.61
CA LEU A 4 17.40 -55.46 4.97
C LEU A 4 18.09 -54.17 5.44
N THR A 5 18.83 -53.51 4.54
CA THR A 5 19.50 -52.24 4.80
C THR A 5 18.51 -51.14 4.45
N LEU A 6 17.97 -50.48 5.50
CA LEU A 6 17.12 -49.29 5.36
C LEU A 6 18.00 -48.07 5.04
N ILE A 7 17.90 -47.54 3.84
CA ILE A 7 18.52 -46.26 3.45
C ILE A 7 17.53 -45.17 3.82
N PHE A 8 17.81 -44.43 4.91
CA PHE A 8 17.12 -43.18 5.23
C PHE A 8 17.67 -42.08 4.32
N ALA A 9 16.92 -41.73 3.27
CA ALA A 9 17.18 -40.52 2.48
C ALA A 9 16.70 -39.30 3.28
N ALA A 10 17.61 -38.60 3.91
CA ALA A 10 17.33 -37.32 4.55
C ALA A 10 17.07 -36.28 3.44
N ILE A 11 15.80 -35.95 3.21
CA ILE A 11 15.42 -34.82 2.35
C ILE A 11 15.70 -33.55 3.14
N PHE A 12 16.83 -32.92 2.90
CA PHE A 12 17.11 -31.55 3.34
C PHE A 12 16.22 -30.60 2.53
N ILE A 13 15.04 -30.29 3.06
CA ILE A 13 14.24 -29.17 2.56
C ILE A 13 14.99 -27.90 3.02
N SER A 14 15.78 -27.32 2.15
CA SER A 14 16.34 -25.99 2.34
C SER A 14 15.18 -24.99 2.33
N PHE A 15 14.64 -24.65 3.49
CA PHE A 15 13.83 -23.46 3.64
C PHE A 15 14.75 -22.27 3.33
N GLY A 16 14.69 -21.78 2.10
CA GLY A 16 15.31 -20.51 1.76
C GLY A 16 14.74 -19.48 2.74
N ASN A 17 15.60 -18.89 3.55
CA ASN A 17 15.22 -17.76 4.40
C ASN A 17 14.71 -16.65 3.47
N ILE A 18 13.39 -16.48 3.41
CA ILE A 18 12.78 -15.31 2.77
C ILE A 18 13.07 -14.18 3.74
N SER A 19 14.18 -13.49 3.53
CA SER A 19 14.50 -12.27 4.25
C SER A 19 13.55 -11.18 3.77
N ALA A 20 12.99 -10.42 4.69
CA ALA A 20 12.12 -9.31 4.41
C ALA A 20 12.78 -8.02 4.88
N LYS A 21 12.64 -6.95 4.10
CA LYS A 21 13.14 -5.62 4.43
C LYS A 21 12.00 -4.67 4.72
N ASP A 22 12.25 -3.74 5.64
CA ASP A 22 11.37 -2.60 5.87
C ASP A 22 11.45 -1.64 4.68
N TYR A 23 10.33 -1.48 3.98
CA TYR A 23 10.15 -0.46 2.96
C TYR A 23 9.25 0.64 3.52
N ILE A 24 9.81 1.84 3.64
CA ILE A 24 9.13 3.00 4.22
C ILE A 24 8.80 3.98 3.10
N LEU A 25 7.55 4.41 3.04
CA LEU A 25 7.02 5.31 2.03
C LEU A 25 6.35 6.50 2.72
N GLU A 26 6.88 7.70 2.49
CA GLU A 26 6.28 8.95 2.94
C GLU A 26 5.62 9.65 1.75
N GLN A 27 4.35 10.05 1.90
CA GLN A 27 3.59 10.73 0.85
C GLN A 27 3.01 12.03 1.39
N GLN A 28 2.98 13.05 0.56
CA GLN A 28 2.37 14.34 0.88
C GLN A 28 1.77 15.00 -0.36
N GLY A 29 0.73 15.78 -0.15
CA GLY A 29 0.09 16.45 -1.28
C GLY A 29 -1.24 17.09 -0.89
N LYS A 30 -2.11 17.23 -1.89
CA LYS A 30 -3.42 17.87 -1.76
C LYS A 30 -4.54 16.85 -1.94
N ARG A 31 -5.62 17.06 -1.19
CA ARG A 31 -6.90 16.38 -1.31
C ARG A 31 -7.91 17.31 -1.95
N THR A 32 -8.56 16.86 -3.01
CA THR A 32 -9.63 17.58 -3.70
C THR A 32 -10.90 16.74 -3.67
N LEU A 33 -12.04 17.35 -3.30
CA LEU A 33 -13.34 16.71 -3.43
C LEU A 33 -13.73 16.71 -4.93
N VAL A 34 -13.90 15.52 -5.50
CA VAL A 34 -14.25 15.33 -6.90
C VAL A 34 -15.76 15.23 -7.07
N LYS A 35 -16.41 14.47 -6.19
CA LYS A 35 -17.84 14.19 -6.24
C LYS A 35 -18.40 13.97 -4.85
N GLU A 36 -19.64 14.44 -4.66
CA GLU A 36 -20.44 14.14 -3.48
C GLU A 36 -21.86 13.78 -3.89
N HIS A 37 -22.39 12.72 -3.32
CA HIS A 37 -23.80 12.37 -3.37
C HIS A 37 -24.36 12.37 -1.96
N ILE A 38 -25.31 13.25 -1.68
CA ILE A 38 -25.99 13.37 -0.40
C ILE A 38 -27.28 12.55 -0.50
N TYR A 39 -27.37 11.50 0.29
CA TYR A 39 -28.55 10.62 0.33
C TYR A 39 -29.55 11.09 1.39
N SER A 40 -29.06 11.60 2.51
CA SER A 40 -29.82 12.17 3.61
C SER A 40 -28.96 13.21 4.38
N ASN A 41 -29.50 13.79 5.45
CA ASN A 41 -28.72 14.70 6.31
C ASN A 41 -27.52 14.02 6.99
N THR A 42 -27.50 12.68 7.06
CA THR A 42 -26.48 11.88 7.76
C THR A 42 -25.71 10.96 6.86
N ASP A 43 -26.19 10.75 5.61
CA ASP A 43 -25.66 9.72 4.71
C ASP A 43 -25.16 10.34 3.42
N ASN A 44 -23.93 10.03 3.05
CA ASN A 44 -23.34 10.51 1.82
C ASN A 44 -22.28 9.57 1.28
N LEU A 45 -22.00 9.72 -0.02
CA LEU A 45 -20.81 9.20 -0.69
C LEU A 45 -19.97 10.39 -1.12
N LYS A 46 -18.69 10.37 -0.75
CA LYS A 46 -17.69 11.34 -1.21
C LYS A 46 -16.58 10.63 -1.97
N VAL A 47 -16.19 11.23 -3.06
CA VAL A 47 -15.02 10.82 -3.84
C VAL A 47 -13.99 11.92 -3.78
N PHE A 48 -12.81 11.59 -3.29
CA PHE A 48 -11.67 12.50 -3.23
C PHE A 48 -10.58 12.04 -4.19
N LYS A 49 -9.86 13.01 -4.74
CA LYS A 49 -8.56 12.83 -5.38
C LYS A 49 -7.48 13.28 -4.43
N LEU A 50 -6.42 12.47 -4.29
CA LEU A 50 -5.19 12.88 -3.61
C LEU A 50 -4.09 12.93 -4.67
N GLU A 51 -3.38 14.04 -4.76
CA GLU A 51 -2.28 14.24 -5.69
C GLU A 51 -1.10 14.82 -4.94
N GLY A 52 0.08 14.28 -5.18
CA GLY A 52 1.26 14.77 -4.50
C GLY A 52 2.51 13.99 -4.88
N THR A 53 3.45 14.00 -3.95
CA THR A 53 4.75 13.35 -4.12
C THR A 53 4.98 12.33 -3.03
N PHE A 54 5.86 11.40 -3.30
CA PHE A 54 6.38 10.49 -2.30
C PHE A 54 7.91 10.46 -2.30
N LYS A 55 8.48 10.03 -1.19
CA LYS A 55 9.86 9.57 -1.07
C LYS A 55 9.87 8.23 -0.35
N ASP A 56 10.88 7.41 -0.61
CA ASP A 56 11.06 6.14 0.06
C ASP A 56 12.46 5.98 0.67
N ASN A 57 12.62 4.95 1.50
CA ASN A 57 13.90 4.65 2.12
C ASN A 57 14.87 3.86 1.22
N ALA A 58 14.47 3.55 -0.01
CA ALA A 58 15.37 3.04 -1.05
C ALA A 58 16.08 4.17 -1.82
N GLY A 59 15.68 5.43 -1.58
CA GLY A 59 16.28 6.63 -2.16
C GLY A 59 15.49 7.22 -3.33
N ASN A 60 14.29 6.72 -3.62
CA ASN A 60 13.48 7.23 -4.70
C ASN A 60 12.58 8.37 -4.25
N PHE A 61 12.23 9.19 -5.22
CA PHE A 61 11.25 10.25 -5.15
C PHE A 61 10.35 10.17 -6.39
N GLY A 62 9.04 10.38 -6.21
CA GLY A 62 8.10 10.29 -7.33
C GLY A 62 6.76 10.93 -7.02
N GLU A 63 5.77 10.64 -7.87
CA GLU A 63 4.42 11.17 -7.77
C GLU A 63 3.47 10.12 -7.21
N VAL A 64 2.45 10.57 -6.47
CA VAL A 64 1.34 9.75 -5.99
C VAL A 64 0.01 10.33 -6.46
N ASN A 65 -0.81 9.47 -7.05
CA ASN A 65 -2.19 9.77 -7.44
C ASN A 65 -3.12 8.75 -6.78
N SER A 66 -4.18 9.23 -6.13
CA SER A 66 -5.13 8.35 -5.46
C SER A 66 -6.57 8.79 -5.70
N ILE A 67 -7.46 7.81 -5.84
CA ILE A 67 -8.90 7.99 -5.77
C ILE A 67 -9.40 7.33 -4.49
N VAL A 68 -10.10 8.11 -3.68
CA VAL A 68 -10.59 7.67 -2.35
C VAL A 68 -12.11 7.77 -2.34
N ASN A 69 -12.78 6.64 -2.06
CA ASN A 69 -14.21 6.54 -1.88
C ASN A 69 -14.53 6.45 -0.39
N VAL A 70 -15.41 7.33 0.09
CA VAL A 70 -15.86 7.38 1.48
C VAL A 70 -17.37 7.29 1.51
N ILE A 71 -17.90 6.28 2.17
CA ILE A 71 -19.34 6.13 2.45
C ILE A 71 -19.56 6.45 3.92
N THR A 72 -20.46 7.40 4.17
CA THR A 72 -20.88 7.78 5.52
C THR A 72 -22.35 7.42 5.70
N ILE A 73 -22.66 6.74 6.79
CA ILE A 73 -24.04 6.38 7.21
C ILE A 73 -24.21 6.80 8.68
N ASN A 74 -25.29 7.50 8.98
CA ASN A 74 -25.55 8.05 10.31
C ASN A 74 -24.39 8.90 10.86
N ASN A 75 -23.75 9.70 10.00
CA ASN A 75 -22.55 10.50 10.29
C ASN A 75 -21.30 9.68 10.67
N VAL A 76 -21.29 8.37 10.47
CA VAL A 76 -20.15 7.49 10.72
C VAL A 76 -19.59 7.01 9.38
N VAL A 77 -18.27 6.99 9.26
CA VAL A 77 -17.63 6.40 8.08
C VAL A 77 -17.82 4.89 8.11
N GLU A 78 -18.67 4.39 7.24
CA GLU A 78 -18.93 2.97 7.08
C GLU A 78 -17.86 2.29 6.24
N LYS A 79 -17.42 2.99 5.18
CA LYS A 79 -16.44 2.45 4.24
C LYS A 79 -15.49 3.54 3.76
N LEU A 80 -14.20 3.23 3.76
CA LEU A 80 -13.18 4.06 3.14
C LEU A 80 -12.20 3.15 2.40
N GLU A 81 -12.18 3.29 1.08
CA GLU A 81 -11.27 2.56 0.19
C GLU A 81 -10.57 3.53 -0.76
N ALA A 82 -9.32 3.25 -1.05
CA ALA A 82 -8.54 4.01 -2.01
C ALA A 82 -7.85 3.09 -3.02
N SER A 83 -7.68 3.61 -4.24
CA SER A 83 -6.79 3.07 -5.25
C SER A 83 -5.68 4.07 -5.48
N ASN A 84 -4.44 3.65 -5.34
CA ASN A 84 -3.27 4.52 -5.42
C ASN A 84 -2.37 4.07 -6.57
N GLU A 85 -1.85 5.06 -7.31
CA GLU A 85 -0.78 4.92 -8.29
C GLU A 85 0.46 5.64 -7.75
N LEU A 86 1.59 4.94 -7.70
CA LEU A 86 2.92 5.46 -7.42
C LEU A 86 3.70 5.51 -8.72
N ILE A 87 4.20 6.67 -9.11
CA ILE A 87 4.95 6.90 -10.34
C ILE A 87 6.37 7.25 -9.95
N TYR A 88 7.29 6.29 -10.08
CA TYR A 88 8.71 6.48 -9.77
C TYR A 88 9.42 7.25 -10.89
N ASN A 89 9.05 6.92 -12.14
CA ASN A 89 9.43 7.62 -13.37
C ASN A 89 8.45 7.25 -14.49
N ASP A 90 8.64 7.76 -15.70
CA ASP A 90 7.70 7.57 -16.82
C ASP A 90 7.39 6.11 -17.15
N ASN A 91 8.30 5.18 -16.83
CA ASN A 91 8.20 3.77 -17.18
C ASN A 91 7.98 2.84 -15.97
N VAL A 92 8.14 3.35 -14.74
CA VAL A 92 8.07 2.52 -13.53
C VAL A 92 6.98 3.01 -12.60
N LYS A 93 5.96 2.17 -12.44
CA LYS A 93 4.78 2.43 -11.63
C LYS A 93 4.44 1.25 -10.74
N ALA A 94 3.84 1.55 -9.60
CA ALA A 94 3.22 0.56 -8.73
C ALA A 94 1.80 1.00 -8.35
N TYR A 95 0.92 0.03 -8.13
CA TYR A 95 -0.47 0.27 -7.76
C TYR A 95 -0.79 -0.49 -6.49
N ASN A 96 -1.51 0.17 -5.59
CA ASN A 96 -2.00 -0.48 -4.40
C ASN A 96 -3.46 -0.08 -4.11
N THR A 97 -4.14 -0.91 -3.34
CA THR A 97 -5.45 -0.62 -2.78
C THR A 97 -5.33 -0.45 -1.29
N ALA A 98 -5.99 0.57 -0.74
CA ALA A 98 -5.95 0.87 0.69
C ALA A 98 -7.34 0.75 1.30
N LYS A 99 -7.39 0.25 2.54
CA LYS A 99 -8.58 0.22 3.38
C LYS A 99 -8.23 0.81 4.73
N ARG A 100 -9.16 1.58 5.29
CA ARG A 100 -8.97 2.17 6.61
C ARG A 100 -9.50 1.25 7.69
N ALA A 101 -8.76 1.20 8.80
CA ALA A 101 -9.11 0.38 9.96
C ALA A 101 -10.04 1.10 10.96
N ASN A 102 -10.11 2.45 10.91
CA ASN A 102 -10.92 3.26 11.80
C ASN A 102 -11.82 4.24 11.04
N ASN A 103 -12.81 4.80 11.74
CA ASN A 103 -13.89 5.60 11.17
C ASN A 103 -13.65 7.11 11.24
N GLU A 104 -12.45 7.57 11.56
CA GLU A 104 -12.15 9.01 11.61
C GLU A 104 -11.75 9.56 10.24
N LEU A 105 -12.35 10.68 9.81
CA LEU A 105 -12.05 11.32 8.52
C LEU A 105 -10.76 12.15 8.53
N LYS A 106 -10.40 12.76 9.68
CA LYS A 106 -9.26 13.69 9.76
C LYS A 106 -7.91 13.01 9.87
N GLN A 107 -7.89 11.80 10.40
CA GLN A 107 -6.70 10.98 10.58
C GLN A 107 -7.09 9.51 10.59
N GLY A 108 -6.13 8.62 10.37
CA GLY A 108 -6.42 7.21 10.48
C GLY A 108 -5.22 6.32 10.20
N VAL A 109 -5.38 5.09 10.63
CA VAL A 109 -4.48 3.98 10.34
C VAL A 109 -5.22 2.98 9.47
N GLY A 110 -4.54 2.41 8.52
CA GLY A 110 -5.10 1.41 7.62
C GLY A 110 -4.03 0.49 7.06
N LYS A 111 -4.47 -0.33 6.13
CA LYS A 111 -3.60 -1.22 5.37
C LYS A 111 -3.73 -0.92 3.89
N TRP A 112 -2.63 -1.08 3.16
CA TRP A 112 -2.68 -1.19 1.71
C TRP A 112 -1.94 -2.43 1.22
N TYR A 113 -2.31 -2.87 0.03
CA TYR A 113 -1.75 -4.04 -0.63
C TYR A 113 -1.33 -3.66 -2.03
N PHE A 114 -0.08 -3.95 -2.40
CA PHE A 114 0.37 -3.78 -3.77
C PHE A 114 -0.29 -4.82 -4.67
N THR A 115 -1.06 -4.36 -5.64
CA THR A 115 -1.86 -5.20 -6.53
C THR A 115 -1.22 -5.39 -7.89
N HIS A 116 -0.54 -4.34 -8.39
CA HIS A 116 0.12 -4.33 -9.69
C HIS A 116 1.41 -3.50 -9.61
N ALA A 117 2.36 -3.81 -10.50
CA ALA A 117 3.59 -3.05 -10.64
C ALA A 117 4.21 -3.27 -12.03
N SER A 118 5.04 -2.34 -12.47
CA SER A 118 5.89 -2.50 -13.64
C SER A 118 6.80 -3.72 -13.50
N LYS A 119 7.15 -4.35 -14.61
CA LYS A 119 7.93 -5.60 -14.63
C LYS A 119 9.25 -5.49 -13.84
N SER A 120 9.90 -4.34 -13.87
CA SER A 120 11.17 -4.07 -13.16
C SER A 120 11.06 -4.16 -11.63
N ILE A 121 9.87 -3.92 -11.06
CA ILE A 121 9.63 -3.92 -9.61
C ILE A 121 8.50 -4.88 -9.19
N ASN A 122 8.20 -5.88 -10.00
CA ASN A 122 7.03 -6.74 -9.79
C ASN A 122 7.09 -7.62 -8.53
N ALA A 123 8.26 -7.79 -7.92
CA ALA A 123 8.40 -8.55 -6.68
C ALA A 123 7.71 -7.89 -5.47
N ILE A 124 7.30 -6.60 -5.57
CA ILE A 124 6.52 -5.91 -4.54
C ILE A 124 5.04 -6.36 -4.49
N ILE A 125 4.52 -6.96 -5.57
CA ILE A 125 3.12 -7.37 -5.66
C ILE A 125 2.77 -8.34 -4.53
N ASN A 126 1.59 -8.18 -3.93
CA ASN A 126 1.08 -8.87 -2.74
C ASN A 126 1.74 -8.45 -1.41
N SER A 127 2.68 -7.51 -1.40
CA SER A 127 3.19 -6.96 -0.14
C SER A 127 2.11 -6.15 0.56
N GLU A 128 1.97 -6.38 1.87
CA GLU A 128 1.08 -5.63 2.75
C GLU A 128 1.86 -4.53 3.46
N CYS A 129 1.20 -3.40 3.65
CA CYS A 129 1.74 -2.27 4.39
C CYS A 129 0.73 -1.78 5.42
N ILE A 130 1.22 -1.30 6.54
CA ILE A 130 0.45 -0.50 7.48
C ILE A 130 0.75 0.96 7.19
N TYR A 131 -0.27 1.80 7.14
CA TYR A 131 -0.09 3.23 6.94
C TYR A 131 -0.84 4.05 7.99
N SER A 132 -0.33 5.24 8.25
CA SER A 132 -1.04 6.31 8.93
C SER A 132 -1.21 7.49 7.99
N ILE A 133 -2.36 8.15 8.05
CA ILE A 133 -2.64 9.36 7.29
C ILE A 133 -3.22 10.43 8.20
N ARG A 134 -2.80 11.68 7.97
CA ARG A 134 -3.35 12.87 8.62
C ARG A 134 -3.66 13.93 7.59
N TYR A 135 -4.77 14.63 7.80
CA TYR A 135 -5.16 15.77 6.97
C TYR A 135 -5.05 17.07 7.75
N TYR A 136 -4.55 18.10 7.10
CA TYR A 136 -4.58 19.48 7.59
C TYR A 136 -5.11 20.37 6.46
N LYS A 137 -6.34 20.89 6.64
CA LYS A 137 -7.12 21.54 5.56
C LYS A 137 -7.22 20.57 4.37
N ASP A 138 -6.76 21.01 3.21
CA ASP A 138 -6.74 20.20 1.99
C ASP A 138 -5.41 19.46 1.75
N ASN A 139 -4.48 19.53 2.69
CA ASN A 139 -3.22 18.79 2.57
C ASN A 139 -3.32 17.45 3.28
N PHE A 140 -2.57 16.46 2.79
CA PHE A 140 -2.38 15.17 3.45
C PHE A 140 -0.90 14.87 3.66
N LEU A 141 -0.64 14.09 4.70
CA LEU A 141 0.63 13.44 4.97
C LEU A 141 0.34 11.98 5.30
N THR A 142 1.03 11.07 4.63
CA THR A 142 0.93 9.62 4.86
C THR A 142 2.30 9.05 5.13
N LEU A 143 2.40 8.18 6.12
CA LEU A 143 3.56 7.35 6.39
C LEU A 143 3.14 5.89 6.29
N GLY A 144 3.75 5.14 5.39
CA GLY A 144 3.56 3.72 5.20
C GLY A 144 4.80 2.92 5.54
N LYS A 145 4.58 1.75 6.16
CA LYS A 145 5.62 0.77 6.42
C LYS A 145 5.17 -0.59 5.89
N CYS A 146 5.99 -1.19 5.04
CA CYS A 146 5.77 -2.49 4.42
C CYS A 146 6.92 -3.43 4.78
N GLU A 147 6.61 -4.68 5.01
CA GLU A 147 7.60 -5.75 4.97
C GLU A 147 7.58 -6.34 3.56
N ILE A 148 8.66 -6.12 2.79
CA ILE A 148 8.75 -6.57 1.40
C ILE A 148 9.90 -7.57 1.23
N PRO A 149 9.80 -8.50 0.26
CA PRO A 149 10.92 -9.39 -0.05
C PRO A 149 12.19 -8.61 -0.38
N ASP A 150 13.37 -9.10 0.02
CA ASP A 150 14.67 -8.49 -0.31
C ASP A 150 14.80 -8.20 -1.80
N LYS A 151 14.33 -9.14 -2.64
CA LYS A 151 14.30 -8.96 -4.10
C LYS A 151 13.49 -7.72 -4.51
N ALA A 152 12.35 -7.46 -3.87
CA ALA A 152 11.52 -6.29 -4.17
C ALA A 152 12.26 -5.01 -3.79
N PHE A 153 12.89 -4.99 -2.62
CA PHE A 153 13.68 -3.83 -2.17
C PHE A 153 14.83 -3.52 -3.12
N GLU A 154 15.59 -4.54 -3.55
CA GLU A 154 16.69 -4.35 -4.49
C GLU A 154 16.19 -3.92 -5.89
N GLN A 155 15.03 -4.41 -6.34
CA GLN A 155 14.42 -3.94 -7.59
C GLN A 155 14.05 -2.45 -7.51
N ILE A 156 13.46 -2.01 -6.39
CA ILE A 156 13.06 -0.62 -6.16
C ILE A 156 14.30 0.29 -6.04
N LYS A 157 15.34 -0.16 -5.36
CA LYS A 157 16.60 0.59 -5.19
C LYS A 157 17.33 0.86 -6.49
N ASN A 158 17.09 0.05 -7.52
CA ASN A 158 17.77 0.13 -8.82
C ASN A 158 16.88 0.80 -9.91
N ILE A 159 15.84 1.55 -9.52
CA ILE A 159 15.08 2.41 -10.42
C ILE A 159 15.91 3.64 -10.79
#